data_4ae4d1aa7b970101b02dbea301642e4b
#
_entry.id   4ae4d1aa7b970101b02dbea301642e4b
#
_cell.length_a   1.000
_cell.length_b   1.000
_cell.length_c   1.000
_cell.angle_alpha   90.00
_cell.angle_beta   90.00
_cell.angle_gamma   90.00
#
_symmetry.space_group_name_H-M   'P 1'
#
loop_
_entity.id
_entity.type
_entity.pdbx_description
1 polymer ?
#
loop_
_entity_poly.entity_id
_entity_poly.type
_entity_poly.pdbx_seq_one_letter_code
_entity_poly.pdbx_strand_id
1 'polypeptide(L)'
;GYIYPSIWLQDNYGKALTDLSNVVTSDSYGSTMARLASGQIDVMVSYADVRNDYVDQWNAEYGREGSIWEEVGVIGVTPGIYNDTVSVSKFSPIMDDGLKAALQQAFINIGNTDEGKEVIAIYSHNGYQVAQDSDYDNERKAQEIIRSMNE
;
A
#
# COMPACT_ATOMS: atom_id res chain seq x y z
N GLY A 1 -3.44 -3.57 -5.26
CA GLY A 1 -4.22 -4.69 -4.78
C GLY A 1 -4.01 -6.00 -5.54
N TYR A 2 -3.37 -6.01 -6.72
CA TYR A 2 -3.23 -7.25 -7.51
C TYR A 2 -1.80 -7.81 -7.51
N ILE A 3 -0.81 -6.98 -7.78
CA ILE A 3 0.56 -7.42 -8.11
C ILE A 3 1.28 -8.00 -6.89
N TYR A 4 1.36 -7.27 -5.79
CA TYR A 4 2.05 -7.76 -4.60
C TYR A 4 1.42 -9.02 -3.98
N PRO A 5 0.09 -9.13 -3.89
CA PRO A 5 -0.55 -10.39 -3.53
C PRO A 5 -0.26 -11.54 -4.49
N SER A 6 -0.14 -11.27 -5.80
CA SER A 6 0.27 -12.28 -6.77
C SER A 6 1.68 -12.77 -6.54
N ILE A 7 2.62 -11.85 -6.27
CA ILE A 7 4.00 -12.19 -5.91
C ILE A 7 4.03 -13.01 -4.62
N TRP A 8 3.30 -12.56 -3.59
CA TRP A 8 3.23 -13.25 -2.31
C TRP A 8 2.69 -14.68 -2.45
N LEU A 9 1.63 -14.86 -3.24
CA LEU A 9 1.04 -16.16 -3.51
C LEU A 9 2.02 -17.08 -4.25
N GLN A 10 2.74 -16.55 -5.24
CA GLN A 10 3.74 -17.28 -5.98
C GLN A 10 4.94 -17.68 -5.11
N ASP A 11 5.46 -16.74 -4.32
CA ASP A 11 6.65 -16.97 -3.48
C ASP A 11 6.37 -17.95 -2.32
N ASN A 12 5.15 -17.96 -1.76
CA ASN A 12 4.81 -18.80 -0.61
C ASN A 12 4.16 -20.14 -0.98
N TYR A 13 3.44 -20.19 -2.11
CA TYR A 13 2.63 -21.36 -2.46
C TYR A 13 2.89 -21.90 -3.88
N GLY A 14 3.72 -21.22 -4.68
CA GLY A 14 3.96 -21.59 -6.07
C GLY A 14 2.70 -21.50 -6.95
N LYS A 15 1.75 -20.61 -6.60
CA LYS A 15 0.46 -20.44 -7.26
C LYS A 15 0.33 -19.05 -7.86
N ALA A 16 -0.33 -18.97 -9.01
CA ALA A 16 -0.79 -17.70 -9.57
C ALA A 16 -2.21 -17.38 -9.07
N LEU A 17 -2.63 -16.12 -9.11
CA LEU A 17 -4.03 -15.76 -8.83
C LEU A 17 -5.00 -16.43 -9.81
N THR A 18 -4.56 -16.66 -11.05
CA THR A 18 -5.34 -17.39 -12.08
C THR A 18 -5.57 -18.87 -11.76
N ASP A 19 -4.81 -19.45 -10.83
CA ASP A 19 -5.01 -20.82 -10.35
C ASP A 19 -6.14 -20.91 -9.32
N LEU A 20 -6.63 -19.78 -8.83
CA LEU A 20 -7.75 -19.70 -7.90
C LEU A 20 -9.07 -19.71 -8.67
N SER A 21 -10.03 -20.52 -8.23
CA SER A 21 -11.29 -20.75 -8.95
C SER A 21 -12.27 -19.56 -8.94
N ASN A 22 -12.16 -18.65 -7.99
CA ASN A 22 -13.14 -17.60 -7.75
C ASN A 22 -12.47 -16.26 -7.43
N VAL A 23 -11.75 -15.69 -8.40
CA VAL A 23 -11.18 -14.33 -8.25
C VAL A 23 -12.15 -13.33 -8.84
N VAL A 24 -12.55 -12.34 -8.03
CA VAL A 24 -13.42 -11.24 -8.44
C VAL A 24 -12.71 -9.91 -8.25
N THR A 25 -12.93 -9.01 -9.18
CA THR A 25 -12.48 -7.62 -9.06
C THR A 25 -13.54 -6.77 -8.38
N SER A 26 -13.13 -5.71 -7.72
CA SER A 26 -14.01 -4.77 -7.04
C SER A 26 -13.58 -3.34 -7.34
N ASP A 27 -14.55 -2.44 -7.39
CA ASP A 27 -14.34 -1.04 -7.79
C ASP A 27 -13.75 -0.19 -6.66
N SER A 28 -13.89 -0.64 -5.40
CA SER A 28 -13.40 0.08 -4.23
C SER A 28 -13.16 -0.84 -3.04
N TYR A 29 -12.37 -0.38 -2.08
CA TYR A 29 -12.17 -1.10 -0.82
C TYR A 29 -13.46 -1.21 0.00
N GLY A 30 -14.32 -0.18 -0.02
CA GLY A 30 -15.62 -0.22 0.66
C GLY A 30 -16.54 -1.29 0.08
N SER A 31 -16.64 -1.39 -1.25
CA SER A 31 -17.38 -2.45 -1.93
C SER A 31 -16.83 -3.84 -1.60
N THR A 32 -15.50 -3.97 -1.53
CA THR A 32 -14.86 -5.24 -1.16
C THR A 32 -15.15 -5.60 0.30
N MET A 33 -15.07 -4.63 1.21
CA MET A 33 -15.37 -4.83 2.62
C MET A 33 -16.83 -5.23 2.85
N ALA A 34 -17.75 -4.61 2.15
CA ALA A 34 -19.17 -4.98 2.20
C ALA A 34 -19.42 -6.42 1.73
N ARG A 35 -18.72 -6.85 0.67
CA ARG A 35 -18.79 -8.25 0.20
C ARG A 35 -18.19 -9.24 1.19
N LEU A 36 -17.09 -8.88 1.86
CA LEU A 36 -16.51 -9.69 2.94
C LEU A 36 -17.48 -9.80 4.11
N ALA A 37 -18.04 -8.68 4.55
CA ALA A 37 -19.00 -8.65 5.65
C ALA A 37 -20.27 -9.48 5.38
N SER A 38 -20.73 -9.50 4.13
CA SER A 38 -21.91 -10.29 3.71
C SER A 38 -21.62 -11.75 3.39
N GLY A 39 -20.35 -12.17 3.42
CA GLY A 39 -19.94 -13.53 3.06
C GLY A 39 -20.01 -13.84 1.56
N GLN A 40 -20.07 -12.83 0.70
CA GLN A 40 -19.97 -13.02 -0.76
C GLN A 40 -18.54 -13.36 -1.20
N ILE A 41 -17.54 -12.98 -0.41
CA ILE A 41 -16.15 -13.37 -0.57
C ILE A 41 -15.61 -13.81 0.79
N ASP A 42 -14.68 -14.74 0.78
CA ASP A 42 -14.03 -15.26 1.99
C ASP A 42 -12.71 -14.53 2.29
N VAL A 43 -12.09 -13.94 1.27
CA VAL A 43 -10.79 -13.28 1.35
C VAL A 43 -10.81 -12.01 0.54
N MET A 44 -10.25 -10.94 1.09
CA MET A 44 -9.97 -9.71 0.35
C MET A 44 -8.49 -9.37 0.38
N VAL A 45 -8.05 -8.64 -0.62
CA VAL A 45 -6.69 -8.09 -0.71
C VAL A 45 -6.76 -6.58 -0.59
N SER A 46 -5.92 -6.02 0.28
CA SER A 46 -5.95 -4.59 0.59
C SER A 46 -4.58 -4.07 1.04
N TYR A 47 -4.49 -2.79 1.33
CA TYR A 47 -3.37 -2.21 2.08
C TYR A 47 -3.38 -2.69 3.54
N ALA A 48 -2.23 -2.56 4.20
CA ALA A 48 -2.10 -2.90 5.61
C ALA A 48 -3.11 -2.08 6.44
N ASP A 49 -3.64 -2.73 7.47
CA ASP A 49 -4.54 -2.11 8.44
C ASP A 49 -5.82 -1.45 7.88
N VAL A 50 -6.27 -1.88 6.69
CA VAL A 50 -7.56 -1.45 6.12
C VAL A 50 -8.73 -1.53 7.10
N ARG A 51 -8.65 -2.44 8.08
CA ARG A 51 -9.67 -2.60 9.13
C ARG A 51 -9.86 -1.33 9.95
N ASN A 52 -8.81 -0.51 10.15
CA ASN A 52 -8.91 0.76 10.87
C ASN A 52 -9.92 1.72 10.23
N ASP A 53 -9.98 1.73 8.90
CA ASP A 53 -10.85 2.65 8.15
C ASP A 53 -12.31 2.20 8.14
N TYR A 54 -12.59 0.96 8.54
CA TYR A 54 -13.94 0.38 8.51
C TYR A 54 -14.46 -0.07 9.87
N VAL A 55 -13.78 0.29 10.98
CA VAL A 55 -14.21 -0.10 12.34
C VAL A 55 -15.66 0.33 12.62
N ASP A 56 -15.98 1.57 12.32
CA ASP A 56 -17.31 2.13 12.62
C ASP A 56 -18.38 1.56 11.66
N GLN A 57 -18.04 1.44 10.37
CA GLN A 57 -18.97 0.92 9.37
C GLN A 57 -19.26 -0.57 9.55
N TRP A 58 -18.33 -1.34 10.15
CA TRP A 58 -18.47 -2.78 10.32
C TRP A 58 -19.77 -3.17 11.02
N ASN A 59 -20.10 -2.49 12.09
CA ASN A 59 -21.34 -2.72 12.81
C ASN A 59 -22.47 -1.85 12.26
N ALA A 60 -22.23 -0.53 12.03
CA ALA A 60 -23.28 0.43 11.71
C ALA A 60 -23.88 0.25 10.32
N GLU A 61 -23.07 -0.08 9.32
CA GLU A 61 -23.49 -0.17 7.92
C GLU A 61 -23.59 -1.61 7.42
N TYR A 62 -22.64 -2.48 7.82
CA TYR A 62 -22.60 -3.86 7.33
C TYR A 62 -23.34 -4.84 8.25
N GLY A 63 -23.90 -4.35 9.38
CA GLY A 63 -24.78 -5.11 10.25
C GLY A 63 -24.09 -6.29 10.98
N ARG A 64 -22.78 -6.20 11.19
CA ARG A 64 -22.05 -7.22 11.93
C ARG A 64 -22.20 -7.03 13.42
N GLU A 65 -22.22 -8.12 14.19
CA GLU A 65 -22.40 -8.09 15.65
C GLU A 65 -21.07 -8.05 16.40
N GLY A 66 -20.05 -8.73 15.89
CA GLY A 66 -18.70 -8.75 16.44
C GLY A 66 -17.84 -7.58 15.98
N SER A 67 -16.68 -7.39 16.60
CA SER A 67 -15.74 -6.39 16.13
C SER A 67 -15.03 -6.85 14.86
N ILE A 68 -14.66 -5.91 13.98
CA ILE A 68 -13.89 -6.23 12.77
C ILE A 68 -12.57 -6.96 13.10
N TRP A 69 -11.99 -6.69 14.28
CA TRP A 69 -10.75 -7.31 14.73
C TRP A 69 -10.90 -8.78 15.10
N GLU A 70 -12.08 -9.19 15.55
CA GLU A 70 -12.41 -10.57 15.90
C GLU A 70 -12.89 -11.37 14.70
N GLU A 71 -13.63 -10.72 13.79
CA GLU A 71 -14.25 -11.38 12.65
C GLU A 71 -13.39 -11.41 11.38
N VAL A 72 -12.41 -10.48 11.24
CA VAL A 72 -11.53 -10.39 10.07
C VAL A 72 -10.07 -10.65 10.45
N GLY A 73 -9.61 -11.86 10.20
CA GLY A 73 -8.22 -12.26 10.40
C GLY A 73 -7.31 -11.89 9.23
N VAL A 74 -6.02 -11.67 9.52
CA VAL A 74 -4.99 -11.47 8.49
C VAL A 74 -4.34 -12.81 8.17
N ILE A 75 -4.45 -13.27 6.93
CA ILE A 75 -3.88 -14.55 6.47
C ILE A 75 -2.49 -14.42 5.84
N GLY A 76 -2.11 -13.23 5.45
CA GLY A 76 -0.79 -12.96 4.88
C GLY A 76 -0.50 -11.49 4.73
N VAL A 77 0.78 -11.15 4.79
CA VAL A 77 1.29 -9.78 4.60
C VAL A 77 2.40 -9.85 3.57
N THR A 78 2.33 -8.99 2.55
CA THR A 78 3.39 -8.86 1.55
C THR A 78 4.59 -8.14 2.16
N PRO A 79 5.81 -8.27 1.59
CA PRO A 79 6.90 -7.36 1.92
C PRO A 79 6.43 -5.90 1.81
N GLY A 80 6.93 -5.06 2.70
CA GLY A 80 6.64 -3.62 2.65
C GLY A 80 7.14 -3.00 1.35
N ILE A 81 6.43 -1.99 0.88
CA ILE A 81 6.88 -1.10 -0.19
C ILE A 81 7.13 0.28 0.40
N TYR A 82 8.11 0.97 -0.14
CA TYR A 82 8.29 2.37 0.21
C TYR A 82 7.11 3.18 -0.31
N ASN A 83 6.62 4.07 0.53
CA ASN A 83 5.55 5.00 0.19
C ASN A 83 6.03 6.03 -0.85
N ASP A 84 5.20 7.03 -1.09
CA ASP A 84 5.43 8.06 -2.08
C ASP A 84 6.83 8.68 -1.97
N THR A 85 7.44 8.96 -3.11
CA THR A 85 8.77 9.51 -3.20
C THR A 85 8.72 11.01 -3.54
N VAL A 86 9.60 11.79 -2.92
CA VAL A 86 9.94 13.12 -3.41
C VAL A 86 11.09 12.96 -4.40
N SER A 87 10.80 13.12 -5.68
CA SER A 87 11.75 12.90 -6.77
C SER A 87 12.18 14.20 -7.41
N VAL A 88 13.43 14.27 -7.84
CA VAL A 88 13.98 15.40 -8.58
C VAL A 88 14.49 14.96 -9.94
N SER A 89 14.44 15.85 -10.93
CA SER A 89 14.91 15.54 -12.28
C SER A 89 16.44 15.44 -12.32
N LYS A 90 16.94 14.28 -12.71
CA LYS A 90 18.37 14.04 -12.96
C LYS A 90 18.94 14.96 -14.08
N PHE A 91 18.09 15.43 -14.97
CA PHE A 91 18.50 16.23 -16.14
C PHE A 91 18.24 17.72 -15.97
N SER A 92 17.78 18.16 -14.81
CA SER A 92 17.58 19.59 -14.54
C SER A 92 18.92 20.30 -14.39
N PRO A 93 19.18 21.37 -15.13
CA PRO A 93 20.46 22.09 -15.05
C PRO A 93 20.68 22.81 -13.72
N ILE A 94 19.63 23.00 -12.92
CA ILE A 94 19.71 23.61 -11.59
C ILE A 94 19.80 22.58 -10.45
N MET A 95 19.60 21.30 -10.75
CA MET A 95 19.56 20.24 -9.74
C MET A 95 20.94 19.61 -9.61
N ASP A 96 21.82 20.26 -8.86
CA ASP A 96 23.10 19.69 -8.46
C ASP A 96 23.00 18.89 -7.15
N ASP A 97 24.08 18.22 -6.76
CA ASP A 97 24.11 17.40 -5.55
C ASP A 97 23.92 18.25 -4.26
N GLY A 98 24.36 19.50 -4.28
CA GLY A 98 24.17 20.44 -3.17
C GLY A 98 22.70 20.80 -2.95
N LEU A 99 22.00 21.18 -4.02
CA LEU A 99 20.56 21.48 -3.96
C LEU A 99 19.76 20.23 -3.60
N LYS A 100 20.09 19.07 -4.17
CA LYS A 100 19.46 17.80 -3.82
C LYS A 100 19.58 17.49 -2.32
N ALA A 101 20.80 17.62 -1.76
CA ALA A 101 21.04 17.38 -0.34
C ALA A 101 20.28 18.39 0.54
N ALA A 102 20.24 19.65 0.15
CA ALA A 102 19.52 20.69 0.86
C ALA A 102 18.00 20.43 0.89
N LEU A 103 17.41 20.05 -0.25
CA LEU A 103 15.99 19.67 -0.33
C LEU A 103 15.69 18.45 0.53
N GLN A 104 16.52 17.43 0.46
CA GLN A 104 16.37 16.21 1.26
C GLN A 104 16.35 16.52 2.76
N GLN A 105 17.29 17.36 3.21
CA GLN A 105 17.36 17.77 4.61
C GLN A 105 16.16 18.66 5.00
N ALA A 106 15.70 19.53 4.10
CA ALA A 106 14.53 20.37 4.35
C ALA A 106 13.27 19.54 4.57
N PHE A 107 13.00 18.52 3.75
CA PHE A 107 11.86 17.63 3.91
C PHE A 107 11.95 16.83 5.22
N ILE A 108 13.13 16.32 5.57
CA ILE A 108 13.35 15.62 6.85
C ILE A 108 13.07 16.55 8.03
N ASN A 109 13.55 17.79 7.97
CA ASN A 109 13.32 18.77 9.01
C ASN A 109 11.83 19.11 9.16
N ILE A 110 11.11 19.31 8.07
CA ILE A 110 9.64 19.51 8.05
C ILE A 110 8.94 18.35 8.78
N GLY A 111 9.26 17.12 8.43
CA GLY A 111 8.68 15.93 9.04
C GLY A 111 9.00 15.74 10.52
N ASN A 112 9.95 16.49 11.06
CA ASN A 112 10.35 16.43 12.47
C ASN A 112 9.78 17.58 13.34
N THR A 113 9.01 18.50 12.76
CA THR A 113 8.32 19.56 13.49
C THR A 113 6.83 19.27 13.62
N ASP A 114 6.17 19.77 14.65
CA ASP A 114 4.74 19.56 14.85
C ASP A 114 3.92 20.24 13.76
N GLU A 115 4.26 21.48 13.42
CA GLU A 115 3.62 22.22 12.32
C GLU A 115 3.82 21.53 10.96
N GLY A 116 5.02 21.01 10.72
CA GLY A 116 5.32 20.27 9.50
C GLY A 116 4.52 18.97 9.39
N LYS A 117 4.37 18.24 10.48
CA LYS A 117 3.55 17.03 10.55
C LYS A 117 2.07 17.30 10.26
N GLU A 118 1.52 18.42 10.75
CA GLU A 118 0.15 18.83 10.42
C GLU A 118 -0.02 19.04 8.92
N VAL A 119 0.96 19.64 8.26
CA VAL A 119 0.90 19.88 6.79
C VAL A 119 0.98 18.57 6.01
N ILE A 120 1.92 17.68 6.36
CA ILE A 120 2.10 16.42 5.60
C ILE A 120 1.04 15.38 5.94
N ALA A 121 0.30 15.53 7.03
CA ALA A 121 -0.81 14.65 7.40
C ALA A 121 -1.93 14.62 6.36
N ILE A 122 -2.07 15.66 5.51
CA ILE A 122 -2.99 15.69 4.36
C ILE A 122 -2.74 14.50 3.42
N TYR A 123 -1.49 14.03 3.32
CA TYR A 123 -1.07 12.88 2.52
C TYR A 123 -0.94 11.60 3.38
N SER A 124 -1.40 11.61 4.62
CA SER A 124 -1.19 10.53 5.60
C SER A 124 0.30 10.22 5.86
N HIS A 125 1.18 11.21 5.64
CA HIS A 125 2.59 11.08 5.90
C HIS A 125 2.91 11.41 7.37
N ASN A 126 3.83 10.65 7.95
CA ASN A 126 4.29 10.84 9.33
C ASN A 126 5.70 11.46 9.40
N GLY A 127 6.38 11.59 8.27
CA GLY A 127 7.74 12.13 8.16
C GLY A 127 8.40 11.71 6.85
N TYR A 128 9.65 12.09 6.70
CA TYR A 128 10.48 11.76 5.55
C TYR A 128 11.84 11.20 5.99
N GLN A 129 12.38 10.33 5.17
CA GLN A 129 13.71 9.76 5.38
C GLN A 129 14.49 9.69 4.07
N VAL A 130 15.79 9.55 4.17
CA VAL A 130 16.64 9.29 3.00
C VAL A 130 16.33 7.92 2.44
N ALA A 131 16.03 7.84 1.16
CA ALA A 131 15.84 6.59 0.44
C ALA A 131 17.06 6.25 -0.41
N GLN A 132 17.30 4.98 -0.62
CA GLN A 132 18.32 4.44 -1.49
C GLN A 132 17.68 3.69 -2.66
N ASP A 133 18.41 3.55 -3.74
CA ASP A 133 17.92 2.86 -4.95
C ASP A 133 17.46 1.42 -4.68
N SER A 134 18.18 0.69 -3.82
CA SER A 134 17.83 -0.68 -3.40
C SER A 134 16.53 -0.81 -2.62
N ASP A 135 16.04 0.28 -2.02
CA ASP A 135 14.78 0.27 -1.26
C ASP A 135 13.57 0.00 -2.17
N TYR A 136 13.74 0.21 -3.48
CA TYR A 136 12.72 0.04 -4.52
C TYR A 136 12.86 -1.27 -5.33
N ASP A 137 13.66 -2.22 -4.88
CA ASP A 137 13.86 -3.49 -5.60
C ASP A 137 12.59 -4.33 -5.67
N ASN A 138 11.75 -4.30 -4.64
CA ASN A 138 10.45 -4.94 -4.67
C ASN A 138 9.53 -4.33 -5.74
N GLU A 139 9.58 -2.99 -5.91
CA GLU A 139 8.82 -2.30 -6.95
C GLU A 139 9.31 -2.66 -8.35
N ARG A 140 10.62 -2.80 -8.55
CA ARG A 140 11.19 -3.27 -9.82
C ARG A 140 10.71 -4.67 -10.16
N LYS A 141 10.74 -5.59 -9.19
CA LYS A 141 10.19 -6.95 -9.36
C LYS A 141 8.70 -6.91 -9.75
N ALA A 142 7.91 -6.05 -9.11
CA ALA A 142 6.51 -5.85 -9.46
C ALA A 142 6.33 -5.33 -10.89
N GLN A 143 7.14 -4.37 -11.33
CA GLN A 143 7.11 -3.83 -12.68
C GLN A 143 7.51 -4.86 -13.75
N GLU A 144 8.45 -5.74 -13.46
CA GLU A 144 8.83 -6.84 -14.36
C GLU A 144 7.65 -7.81 -14.56
N ILE A 145 6.93 -8.14 -13.49
CA ILE A 145 5.74 -8.99 -13.57
C ILE A 145 4.63 -8.33 -14.40
N ILE A 146 4.37 -7.02 -14.20
CA ILE A 146 3.39 -6.28 -15.01
C ILE A 146 3.75 -6.36 -16.51
N ARG A 147 5.01 -6.18 -16.84
CA ARG A 147 5.47 -6.25 -18.24
C ARG A 147 5.24 -7.64 -18.83
N SER A 148 5.60 -8.69 -18.10
CA SER A 148 5.41 -10.08 -18.57
C SER A 148 3.93 -10.49 -18.73
N MET A 149 3.02 -9.79 -18.06
CA MET A 149 1.57 -10.02 -18.21
C MET A 149 0.96 -9.32 -19.43
N ASN A 150 1.67 -8.35 -20.02
CA ASN A 150 1.23 -7.56 -21.16
C ASN A 150 1.89 -8.00 -22.49
N GLU A 151 2.77 -8.97 -22.45
CA GLU A 151 3.39 -9.66 -23.60
C GLU A 151 2.63 -10.95 -23.94
#